data_08f025dbfa8af76ded33bb1bd4c46be7
#
_entry.id   08f025dbfa8af76ded33bb1bd4c46be7
#
_cell.length_a   1.000
_cell.length_b   1.000
_cell.length_c   1.000
_cell.angle_alpha   90.00
_cell.angle_beta   90.00
_cell.angle_gamma   90.00
#
_symmetry.space_group_name_H-M   'P 1'
#
loop_
_entity.id
_entity.type
_entity.pdbx_description
1 polymer ?
#
loop_
_entity_poly.entity_id
_entity_poly.type
_entity_poly.pdbx_seq_one_letter_code
_entity_poly.pdbx_strand_id
1 'polypeptide(L)'
;MIDLLDFLKQEGLSPDLLDGIREFNAQYPTPPELQTRIPQPRYHYYGKDVWEAAVAAILCGENLLLAGSKATGKNVLAENLAQVFARPAWDVSFHVNMDAASLIGMDTFEGGEVRFRPGPVYLCAKHGGFGVLDEINMAKNEALAVLHATLDFRRAIDVPGYERVEVDPAARFIGTMNYGYAGTRELNEALTSRFVVIQMPSIDQDGLVRLLSDEFPTLEKKYKEQFAQLFLDLQKKCKNAEISEKALDLRGLLDALRLIRRGVGASRALDMGITNKAFDAYEQSLIRDVIAARIPAKLDRSRLFTD
;
A
#
# COMPACT_ATOMS: atom_id res chain seq x y z
N MET A 1 -13.32 16.08 -3.29
CA MET A 1 -12.14 15.22 -3.46
C MET A 1 -11.50 15.65 -4.77
N ILE A 2 -10.22 16.01 -4.79
CA ILE A 2 -9.51 16.39 -6.00
C ILE A 2 -9.44 15.14 -6.88
N ASP A 3 -9.67 15.29 -8.19
CA ASP A 3 -9.46 14.19 -9.14
C ASP A 3 -7.99 13.76 -9.07
N LEU A 4 -7.74 12.45 -9.06
CA LEU A 4 -6.37 11.92 -8.91
C LEU A 4 -5.46 12.33 -10.09
N LEU A 5 -6.00 12.53 -11.29
CA LEU A 5 -5.24 13.08 -12.42
C LEU A 5 -4.81 14.53 -12.17
N ASP A 6 -5.69 15.36 -11.57
CA ASP A 6 -5.34 16.73 -11.20
C ASP A 6 -4.30 16.75 -10.06
N PHE A 7 -4.40 15.81 -9.12
CA PHE A 7 -3.38 15.63 -8.08
C PHE A 7 -2.03 15.27 -8.70
N LEU A 8 -1.97 14.32 -9.64
CA LEU A 8 -0.72 13.94 -10.32
C LEU A 8 -0.10 15.09 -11.12
N LYS A 9 -0.93 15.92 -11.75
CA LYS A 9 -0.48 17.14 -12.40
C LYS A 9 0.14 18.12 -11.39
N GLN A 10 -0.44 18.26 -10.21
CA GLN A 10 0.12 19.09 -9.11
C GLN A 10 1.41 18.49 -8.53
N GLU A 11 1.55 17.16 -8.49
CA GLU A 11 2.81 16.47 -8.17
C GLU A 11 3.90 16.69 -9.22
N GLY A 12 3.54 17.22 -10.38
CA GLY A 12 4.48 17.52 -11.46
C GLY A 12 4.79 16.30 -12.35
N LEU A 13 3.88 15.35 -12.45
CA LEU A 13 3.98 14.24 -13.40
C LEU A 13 4.06 14.79 -14.83
N SER A 14 4.90 14.18 -15.68
CA SER A 14 5.07 14.65 -17.04
C SER A 14 3.77 14.58 -17.84
N PRO A 15 3.51 15.54 -18.78
CA PRO A 15 2.33 15.52 -19.63
C PRO A 15 2.17 14.20 -20.39
N ASP A 16 3.27 13.64 -20.91
CA ASP A 16 3.26 12.40 -21.69
C ASP A 16 2.73 11.21 -20.86
N LEU A 17 3.09 11.13 -19.58
CA LEU A 17 2.57 10.08 -18.69
C LEU A 17 1.10 10.30 -18.34
N LEU A 18 0.67 11.55 -18.15
CA LEU A 18 -0.74 11.87 -17.93
C LEU A 18 -1.59 11.53 -19.16
N ASP A 19 -1.11 11.81 -20.35
CA ASP A 19 -1.78 11.45 -21.59
C ASP A 19 -1.80 9.94 -21.80
N GLY A 20 -0.70 9.24 -21.50
CA GLY A 20 -0.64 7.77 -21.50
C GLY A 20 -1.68 7.11 -20.57
N ILE A 21 -1.91 7.68 -19.39
CA ILE A 21 -2.98 7.20 -18.49
C ILE A 21 -4.36 7.37 -19.16
N ARG A 22 -4.62 8.52 -19.78
CA ARG A 22 -5.90 8.77 -20.47
C ARG A 22 -6.12 7.83 -21.64
N GLU A 23 -5.08 7.60 -22.45
CA GLU A 23 -5.11 6.66 -23.56
C GLU A 23 -5.36 5.22 -23.07
N PHE A 24 -4.66 4.80 -22.02
CA PHE A 24 -4.88 3.49 -21.41
C PHE A 24 -6.33 3.32 -20.93
N ASN A 25 -6.89 4.32 -20.23
CA ASN A 25 -8.26 4.27 -19.74
C ASN A 25 -9.28 4.25 -20.88
N ALA A 26 -9.01 4.93 -21.98
CA ALA A 26 -9.86 4.92 -23.17
C ALA A 26 -9.78 3.58 -23.92
N GLN A 27 -8.60 2.98 -23.98
CA GLN A 27 -8.37 1.69 -24.63
C GLN A 27 -8.97 0.50 -23.84
N TYR A 28 -8.94 0.60 -22.52
CA TYR A 28 -9.37 -0.49 -21.62
C TYR A 28 -10.47 -0.02 -20.66
N PRO A 29 -11.68 0.27 -21.13
CA PRO A 29 -12.76 0.69 -20.24
C PRO A 29 -13.15 -0.43 -19.27
N THR A 30 -13.37 -0.10 -18.01
CA THR A 30 -13.84 -1.08 -17.02
C THR A 30 -15.34 -1.35 -17.21
N PRO A 31 -15.74 -2.63 -17.35
CA PRO A 31 -17.12 -3.00 -17.46
C PRO A 31 -17.98 -2.52 -16.26
N PRO A 32 -19.26 -2.17 -16.46
CA PRO A 32 -20.12 -1.61 -15.41
C PRO A 32 -20.18 -2.48 -14.14
N GLU A 33 -20.23 -3.80 -14.29
CA GLU A 33 -20.28 -4.77 -13.18
C GLU A 33 -19.01 -4.81 -12.34
N LEU A 34 -17.89 -4.31 -12.84
CA LEU A 34 -16.60 -4.27 -12.13
C LEU A 34 -16.23 -2.88 -11.61
N GLN A 35 -17.01 -1.85 -11.91
CA GLN A 35 -16.71 -0.48 -11.47
C GLN A 35 -16.68 -0.34 -9.94
N THR A 36 -17.47 -1.12 -9.22
CA THR A 36 -17.45 -1.14 -7.75
C THR A 36 -16.14 -1.70 -7.16
N ARG A 37 -15.31 -2.37 -7.99
CA ARG A 37 -14.00 -2.87 -7.62
C ARG A 37 -12.87 -1.87 -7.85
N ILE A 38 -13.14 -0.73 -8.49
CA ILE A 38 -12.15 0.34 -8.61
C ILE A 38 -11.95 0.95 -7.22
N PRO A 39 -10.75 0.91 -6.66
CA PRO A 39 -10.49 1.44 -5.32
C PRO A 39 -10.87 2.92 -5.19
N GLN A 40 -11.33 3.29 -4.02
CA GLN A 40 -11.52 4.68 -3.61
C GLN A 40 -10.56 4.98 -2.47
N PRO A 41 -9.26 5.18 -2.77
CA PRO A 41 -8.23 5.33 -1.75
C PRO A 41 -8.52 6.54 -0.88
N ARG A 42 -8.29 6.36 0.40
CA ARG A 42 -8.45 7.41 1.39
C ARG A 42 -7.31 8.40 1.36
N TYR A 43 -6.11 7.93 0.99
CA TYR A 43 -4.86 8.70 1.04
C TYR A 43 -4.26 8.80 -0.35
N HIS A 44 -3.64 9.93 -0.65
CA HIS A 44 -2.78 10.07 -1.81
C HIS A 44 -1.35 9.69 -1.44
N TYR A 45 -0.65 9.08 -2.38
CA TYR A 45 0.79 8.87 -2.27
C TYR A 45 1.52 10.12 -2.78
N TYR A 46 2.41 10.67 -1.96
CA TYR A 46 3.24 11.82 -2.32
C TYR A 46 4.63 11.34 -2.71
N GLY A 47 5.13 11.78 -3.87
CA GLY A 47 6.45 11.41 -4.36
C GLY A 47 6.47 11.27 -5.88
N LYS A 48 6.85 12.37 -6.57
CA LYS A 48 6.89 12.46 -8.02
C LYS A 48 7.65 11.31 -8.68
N ASP A 49 8.90 11.08 -8.26
CA ASP A 49 9.78 10.10 -8.92
C ASP A 49 9.22 8.68 -8.87
N VAL A 50 8.58 8.31 -7.76
CA VAL A 50 7.93 7.00 -7.60
C VAL A 50 6.71 6.90 -8.51
N TRP A 51 5.92 7.98 -8.61
CA TRP A 51 4.79 8.02 -9.52
C TRP A 51 5.22 7.89 -10.98
N GLU A 52 6.25 8.63 -11.41
CA GLU A 52 6.76 8.56 -12.78
C GLU A 52 7.24 7.15 -13.11
N ALA A 53 8.01 6.53 -12.22
CA ALA A 53 8.49 5.17 -12.41
C ALA A 53 7.34 4.15 -12.47
N ALA A 54 6.37 4.24 -11.56
CA ALA A 54 5.25 3.30 -11.50
C ALA A 54 4.32 3.43 -12.71
N VAL A 55 3.95 4.65 -13.08
CA VAL A 55 3.09 4.91 -14.24
C VAL A 55 3.78 4.46 -15.54
N ALA A 56 5.05 4.82 -15.72
CA ALA A 56 5.81 4.41 -16.91
C ALA A 56 5.89 2.88 -17.04
N ALA A 57 6.18 2.17 -15.95
CA ALA A 57 6.24 0.71 -15.97
C ALA A 57 4.89 0.07 -16.32
N ILE A 58 3.77 0.57 -15.73
CA ILE A 58 2.41 0.09 -16.06
C ILE A 58 2.09 0.31 -17.53
N LEU A 59 2.42 1.49 -18.09
CA LEU A 59 2.19 1.81 -19.49
C LEU A 59 3.04 0.94 -20.44
N CYS A 60 4.25 0.56 -20.02
CA CYS A 60 5.08 -0.42 -20.73
C CYS A 60 4.57 -1.87 -20.65
N GLY A 61 3.52 -2.15 -19.89
CA GLY A 61 2.99 -3.51 -19.76
C GLY A 61 3.59 -4.31 -18.60
N GLU A 62 4.44 -3.69 -17.78
CA GLU A 62 5.20 -4.37 -16.74
C GLU A 62 4.43 -4.52 -15.43
N ASN A 63 4.79 -5.55 -14.65
CA ASN A 63 4.35 -5.73 -13.28
C ASN A 63 5.29 -5.01 -12.32
N LEU A 64 4.78 -4.56 -11.18
CA LEU A 64 5.54 -3.79 -10.20
C LEU A 64 5.82 -4.59 -8.92
N LEU A 65 7.01 -4.43 -8.35
CA LEU A 65 7.31 -4.83 -6.98
C LEU A 65 7.71 -3.58 -6.17
N LEU A 66 6.83 -3.16 -5.29
CA LEU A 66 7.05 -2.04 -4.38
C LEU A 66 7.79 -2.56 -3.13
N ALA A 67 9.08 -2.32 -3.06
CA ALA A 67 9.93 -2.80 -1.98
C ALA A 67 10.34 -1.66 -1.04
N GLY A 68 10.25 -1.85 0.26
CA GLY A 68 10.65 -0.82 1.21
C GLY A 68 10.30 -1.16 2.65
N SER A 69 10.81 -0.38 3.59
CA SER A 69 10.50 -0.51 5.01
C SER A 69 9.02 -0.27 5.31
N LYS A 70 8.62 -0.52 6.55
CA LYS A 70 7.25 -0.25 7.02
C LYS A 70 6.90 1.23 6.88
N ALA A 71 5.62 1.52 6.67
CA ALA A 71 5.08 2.88 6.57
C ALA A 71 5.60 3.75 5.39
N THR A 72 6.09 3.15 4.31
CA THR A 72 6.51 3.86 3.08
C THR A 72 5.39 4.08 2.06
N GLY A 73 4.13 3.69 2.36
CA GLY A 73 2.98 3.96 1.50
C GLY A 73 2.79 3.00 0.32
N LYS A 74 3.40 1.79 0.33
CA LYS A 74 3.28 0.79 -0.75
C LYS A 74 1.83 0.50 -1.16
N ASN A 75 0.98 0.15 -0.19
CA ASN A 75 -0.42 -0.18 -0.46
C ASN A 75 -1.22 1.06 -0.89
N VAL A 76 -0.89 2.24 -0.34
CA VAL A 76 -1.50 3.51 -0.78
C VAL A 76 -1.20 3.75 -2.26
N LEU A 77 0.04 3.57 -2.69
CA LEU A 77 0.42 3.72 -4.09
C LEU A 77 -0.31 2.68 -4.97
N ALA A 78 -0.36 1.41 -4.55
CA ALA A 78 -1.05 0.36 -5.30
C ALA A 78 -2.55 0.67 -5.52
N GLU A 79 -3.25 1.10 -4.47
CA GLU A 79 -4.65 1.53 -4.57
C GLU A 79 -4.81 2.76 -5.47
N ASN A 80 -3.92 3.76 -5.34
CA ASN A 80 -3.94 4.96 -6.17
C ASN A 80 -3.67 4.63 -7.64
N LEU A 81 -2.75 3.71 -7.93
CA LEU A 81 -2.50 3.24 -9.30
C LEU A 81 -3.76 2.58 -9.88
N ALA A 82 -4.41 1.68 -9.15
CA ALA A 82 -5.64 1.05 -9.61
C ALA A 82 -6.76 2.07 -9.86
N GLN A 83 -6.86 3.11 -9.04
CA GLN A 83 -7.83 4.18 -9.24
C GLN A 83 -7.52 5.03 -10.48
N VAL A 84 -6.29 5.52 -10.63
CA VAL A 84 -5.95 6.45 -11.73
C VAL A 84 -6.01 5.77 -13.09
N PHE A 85 -5.70 4.47 -13.15
CA PHE A 85 -5.89 3.64 -14.34
C PHE A 85 -7.32 3.10 -14.48
N ALA A 86 -8.24 3.53 -13.62
CA ALA A 86 -9.64 3.09 -13.61
C ALA A 86 -9.79 1.56 -13.68
N ARG A 87 -8.92 0.80 -12.99
CA ARG A 87 -8.93 -0.68 -13.03
C ARG A 87 -9.56 -1.30 -11.79
N PRO A 88 -10.35 -2.37 -11.97
CA PRO A 88 -10.83 -3.16 -10.85
C PRO A 88 -9.65 -3.80 -10.13
N ALA A 89 -9.65 -3.82 -8.80
CA ALA A 89 -8.58 -4.41 -8.01
C ALA A 89 -8.98 -5.73 -7.35
N TRP A 90 -8.01 -6.63 -7.24
CA TRP A 90 -8.08 -7.86 -6.46
C TRP A 90 -6.89 -7.92 -5.51
N ASP A 91 -7.18 -7.78 -4.22
CA ASP A 91 -6.16 -7.79 -3.18
C ASP A 91 -5.93 -9.19 -2.65
N VAL A 92 -4.67 -9.55 -2.52
CA VAL A 92 -4.21 -10.83 -1.97
C VAL A 92 -3.21 -10.56 -0.87
N SER A 93 -3.58 -10.81 0.38
CA SER A 93 -2.64 -10.72 1.51
C SER A 93 -1.93 -12.04 1.69
N PHE A 94 -0.64 -12.06 1.43
CA PHE A 94 0.17 -13.27 1.50
C PHE A 94 0.54 -13.64 2.94
N HIS A 95 0.55 -14.93 3.22
CA HIS A 95 0.98 -15.48 4.50
C HIS A 95 1.58 -16.88 4.34
N VAL A 96 2.27 -17.37 5.36
CA VAL A 96 3.06 -18.61 5.32
C VAL A 96 2.28 -19.89 4.96
N ASN A 97 0.97 -19.90 5.22
CA ASN A 97 0.09 -21.06 4.96
C ASN A 97 -0.70 -20.96 3.66
N MET A 98 -0.44 -19.93 2.84
CA MET A 98 -1.10 -19.78 1.54
C MET A 98 -0.65 -20.89 0.58
N ASP A 99 -1.57 -21.34 -0.26
CA ASP A 99 -1.33 -22.31 -1.32
C ASP A 99 -1.70 -21.75 -2.70
N ALA A 100 -1.35 -22.49 -3.75
CA ALA A 100 -1.64 -22.13 -5.12
C ALA A 100 -3.15 -22.03 -5.42
N ALA A 101 -3.96 -22.87 -4.78
CA ALA A 101 -5.41 -22.89 -4.97
C ALA A 101 -6.06 -21.61 -4.46
N SER A 102 -5.54 -21.03 -3.39
CA SER A 102 -6.00 -19.73 -2.86
C SER A 102 -5.80 -18.59 -3.86
N LEU A 103 -4.82 -18.68 -4.75
CA LEU A 103 -4.49 -17.66 -5.75
C LEU A 103 -5.27 -17.84 -7.05
N ILE A 104 -5.29 -19.08 -7.57
CA ILE A 104 -5.85 -19.39 -8.89
C ILE A 104 -7.31 -19.80 -8.78
N GLY A 105 -7.66 -20.59 -7.78
CA GLY A 105 -8.99 -21.13 -7.57
C GLY A 105 -8.96 -22.63 -7.28
N MET A 106 -10.11 -23.15 -6.91
CA MET A 106 -10.28 -24.55 -6.52
C MET A 106 -11.64 -25.08 -6.96
N ASP A 107 -11.74 -26.40 -7.05
CA ASP A 107 -13.02 -27.06 -7.25
C ASP A 107 -13.85 -27.01 -5.97
N THR A 108 -15.11 -26.70 -6.14
CA THR A 108 -16.12 -26.73 -5.07
C THR A 108 -17.28 -27.60 -5.50
N PHE A 109 -17.91 -28.30 -4.55
CA PHE A 109 -19.10 -29.07 -4.81
C PHE A 109 -20.31 -28.23 -4.43
N GLU A 110 -21.08 -27.81 -5.43
CA GLU A 110 -22.25 -26.94 -5.24
C GLU A 110 -23.39 -27.40 -6.13
N GLY A 111 -24.58 -27.55 -5.57
CA GLY A 111 -25.77 -27.96 -6.31
C GLY A 111 -25.71 -29.37 -6.90
N GLY A 112 -24.88 -30.27 -6.38
CA GLY A 112 -24.72 -31.64 -6.89
C GLY A 112 -23.67 -31.79 -7.99
N GLU A 113 -22.96 -30.70 -8.34
CA GLU A 113 -21.93 -30.68 -9.38
C GLU A 113 -20.60 -30.10 -8.84
N VAL A 114 -19.49 -30.54 -9.45
CA VAL A 114 -18.19 -29.92 -9.23
C VAL A 114 -18.10 -28.67 -10.08
N ARG A 115 -17.78 -27.53 -9.47
CA ARG A 115 -17.61 -26.25 -10.14
C ARG A 115 -16.29 -25.60 -9.74
N PHE A 116 -15.61 -25.02 -10.71
CA PHE A 116 -14.42 -24.23 -10.44
C PHE A 116 -14.82 -22.90 -9.80
N ARG A 117 -14.30 -22.63 -8.60
CA ARG A 117 -14.39 -21.34 -7.92
C ARG A 117 -13.10 -20.57 -8.17
N PRO A 118 -13.12 -19.51 -9.02
CA PRO A 118 -11.92 -18.78 -9.38
C PRO A 118 -11.35 -17.99 -8.20
N GLY A 119 -10.02 -17.96 -8.10
CA GLY A 119 -9.27 -17.17 -7.13
C GLY A 119 -8.97 -15.75 -7.64
N PRO A 120 -8.43 -14.88 -6.76
CA PRO A 120 -8.22 -13.47 -7.08
C PRO A 120 -7.23 -13.23 -8.22
N VAL A 121 -6.16 -14.00 -8.32
CA VAL A 121 -5.19 -13.88 -9.43
C VAL A 121 -5.83 -14.26 -10.77
N TYR A 122 -6.61 -15.33 -10.79
CA TYR A 122 -7.38 -15.74 -11.97
C TYR A 122 -8.36 -14.65 -12.41
N LEU A 123 -9.14 -14.10 -11.46
CA LEU A 123 -10.12 -13.06 -11.74
C LEU A 123 -9.45 -11.78 -12.26
N CYS A 124 -8.35 -11.37 -11.63
CA CYS A 124 -7.55 -10.23 -12.08
C CYS A 124 -7.05 -10.43 -13.51
N ALA A 125 -6.45 -11.58 -13.79
CA ALA A 125 -5.92 -11.93 -15.11
C ALA A 125 -7.02 -11.93 -16.18
N LYS A 126 -8.16 -12.53 -15.89
CA LYS A 126 -9.29 -12.68 -16.84
C LYS A 126 -9.99 -11.34 -17.14
N HIS A 127 -10.08 -10.46 -16.17
CA HIS A 127 -10.87 -9.22 -16.29
C HIS A 127 -10.02 -7.96 -16.47
N GLY A 128 -8.74 -8.09 -16.72
CA GLY A 128 -7.86 -6.95 -16.96
C GLY A 128 -7.73 -6.02 -15.75
N GLY A 129 -7.75 -6.56 -14.54
CA GLY A 129 -7.65 -5.79 -13.32
C GLY A 129 -6.21 -5.57 -12.84
N PHE A 130 -6.09 -4.88 -11.70
CA PHE A 130 -4.84 -4.78 -10.98
C PHE A 130 -4.86 -5.75 -9.79
N GLY A 131 -3.93 -6.72 -9.80
CA GLY A 131 -3.73 -7.69 -8.72
C GLY A 131 -2.76 -7.13 -7.70
N VAL A 132 -3.24 -6.74 -6.52
CA VAL A 132 -2.37 -6.26 -5.44
C VAL A 132 -1.93 -7.46 -4.60
N LEU A 133 -0.66 -7.81 -4.71
CA LEU A 133 -0.02 -8.96 -4.05
C LEU A 133 0.69 -8.47 -2.78
N ASP A 134 -0.08 -8.29 -1.70
CA ASP A 134 0.42 -7.67 -0.47
C ASP A 134 1.27 -8.63 0.36
N GLU A 135 2.46 -8.15 0.77
CA GLU A 135 3.46 -8.92 1.50
C GLU A 135 3.86 -10.24 0.80
N ILE A 136 4.06 -10.19 -0.52
CA ILE A 136 4.33 -11.36 -1.36
C ILE A 136 5.46 -12.25 -0.83
N ASN A 137 6.43 -11.67 -0.13
CA ASN A 137 7.56 -12.37 0.47
C ASN A 137 7.23 -13.12 1.78
N MET A 138 5.97 -13.10 2.24
CA MET A 138 5.53 -13.91 3.39
C MET A 138 5.15 -15.34 2.98
N ALA A 139 4.80 -15.57 1.71
CA ALA A 139 4.43 -16.90 1.23
C ALA A 139 5.66 -17.80 0.98
N LYS A 140 5.39 -19.10 0.91
CA LYS A 140 6.39 -20.08 0.47
C LYS A 140 6.55 -20.05 -1.05
N ASN A 141 7.75 -20.36 -1.54
CA ASN A 141 8.04 -20.36 -2.97
C ASN A 141 7.14 -21.32 -3.76
N GLU A 142 6.70 -22.43 -3.16
CA GLU A 142 5.81 -23.39 -3.75
C GLU A 142 4.44 -22.80 -4.10
N ALA A 143 3.91 -21.94 -3.22
CA ALA A 143 2.66 -21.22 -3.48
C ALA A 143 2.81 -20.16 -4.59
N LEU A 144 3.99 -19.54 -4.67
CA LEU A 144 4.29 -18.50 -5.66
C LEU A 144 4.60 -19.06 -7.06
N ALA A 145 4.87 -20.36 -7.18
CA ALA A 145 5.23 -20.97 -8.45
C ALA A 145 4.17 -20.79 -9.55
N VAL A 146 2.89 -20.72 -9.17
CA VAL A 146 1.77 -20.51 -10.12
C VAL A 146 1.79 -19.11 -10.75
N LEU A 147 2.48 -18.15 -10.15
CA LEU A 147 2.58 -16.78 -10.68
C LEU A 147 3.59 -16.66 -11.83
N HIS A 148 4.51 -17.62 -12.00
CA HIS A 148 5.58 -17.48 -12.99
C HIS A 148 5.06 -17.32 -14.42
N ALA A 149 4.10 -18.13 -14.83
CA ALA A 149 3.52 -18.06 -16.18
C ALA A 149 2.56 -16.86 -16.34
N THR A 150 1.94 -16.43 -15.25
CA THR A 150 1.05 -15.26 -15.21
C THR A 150 1.82 -13.95 -15.40
N LEU A 151 3.01 -13.86 -14.79
CA LEU A 151 3.79 -12.63 -14.71
C LEU A 151 4.83 -12.49 -15.81
N ASP A 152 5.21 -13.56 -16.54
CA ASP A 152 6.19 -13.51 -17.61
C ASP A 152 5.54 -13.33 -19.01
N PHE A 153 6.35 -13.40 -20.04
CA PHE A 153 5.93 -13.24 -21.45
C PHE A 153 4.82 -14.17 -21.90
N ARG A 154 4.62 -15.33 -21.23
CA ARG A 154 3.54 -16.29 -21.52
C ARG A 154 2.17 -15.72 -21.20
N ARG A 155 2.09 -14.86 -20.20
CA ARG A 155 0.85 -14.17 -19.78
C ARG A 155 -0.35 -15.13 -19.78
N ALA A 156 -0.25 -16.22 -19.05
CA ALA A 156 -1.28 -17.25 -19.03
C ALA A 156 -1.38 -17.97 -17.69
N ILE A 157 -2.56 -18.49 -17.42
CA ILE A 157 -2.85 -19.37 -16.28
C ILE A 157 -3.40 -20.67 -16.81
N ASP A 158 -2.68 -21.78 -16.56
CA ASP A 158 -3.16 -23.12 -16.84
C ASP A 158 -3.82 -23.69 -15.59
N VAL A 159 -5.12 -24.00 -15.67
CA VAL A 159 -5.86 -24.61 -14.58
C VAL A 159 -6.13 -26.07 -14.94
N PRO A 160 -5.58 -27.05 -14.19
CA PRO A 160 -5.76 -28.45 -14.52
C PRO A 160 -7.25 -28.84 -14.62
N GLY A 161 -7.63 -29.45 -15.75
CA GLY A 161 -9.03 -29.83 -16.01
C GLY A 161 -9.92 -28.73 -16.57
N TYR A 162 -9.40 -27.53 -16.76
CA TYR A 162 -10.12 -26.37 -17.31
C TYR A 162 -9.34 -25.74 -18.47
N GLU A 163 -9.97 -24.80 -19.16
CA GLU A 163 -9.33 -24.06 -20.24
C GLU A 163 -8.21 -23.15 -19.71
N ARG A 164 -7.15 -23.02 -20.49
CA ARG A 164 -6.12 -22.02 -20.27
C ARG A 164 -6.70 -20.63 -20.38
N VAL A 165 -6.39 -19.76 -19.40
CA VAL A 165 -6.76 -18.36 -19.40
C VAL A 165 -5.57 -17.51 -19.82
N GLU A 166 -5.73 -16.72 -20.86
CA GLU A 166 -4.79 -15.69 -21.21
C GLU A 166 -4.98 -14.46 -20.34
N VAL A 167 -3.88 -13.87 -19.89
CA VAL A 167 -3.92 -12.65 -19.08
C VAL A 167 -4.30 -11.47 -19.97
N ASP A 168 -5.41 -10.83 -19.63
CA ASP A 168 -5.91 -9.65 -20.35
C ASP A 168 -4.80 -8.59 -20.50
N PRO A 169 -4.69 -7.92 -21.66
CA PRO A 169 -3.69 -6.89 -21.91
C PRO A 169 -3.66 -5.74 -20.88
N ALA A 170 -4.81 -5.41 -20.27
CA ALA A 170 -4.90 -4.38 -19.23
C ALA A 170 -4.45 -4.86 -17.85
N ALA A 171 -4.37 -6.19 -17.62
CA ALA A 171 -4.03 -6.71 -16.29
C ALA A 171 -2.58 -6.40 -15.90
N ARG A 172 -2.40 -5.95 -14.65
CA ARG A 172 -1.09 -5.73 -14.01
C ARG A 172 -1.08 -6.32 -12.62
N PHE A 173 0.09 -6.76 -12.19
CA PHE A 173 0.28 -7.24 -10.83
C PHE A 173 1.25 -6.32 -10.10
N ILE A 174 0.85 -5.89 -8.91
CA ILE A 174 1.60 -4.97 -8.05
C ILE A 174 1.90 -5.72 -6.75
N GLY A 175 3.12 -6.25 -6.65
CA GLY A 175 3.61 -6.86 -5.42
C GLY A 175 4.04 -5.80 -4.41
N THR A 176 3.77 -6.02 -3.12
CA THR A 176 4.41 -5.26 -2.05
C THR A 176 5.31 -6.17 -1.24
N MET A 177 6.45 -5.65 -0.82
CA MET A 177 7.42 -6.39 -0.04
C MET A 177 8.00 -5.50 1.07
N ASN A 178 7.94 -6.00 2.29
CA ASN A 178 8.70 -5.44 3.39
C ASN A 178 10.01 -6.23 3.56
N TYR A 179 11.09 -5.56 3.94
CA TYR A 179 12.36 -6.20 4.24
C TYR A 179 12.93 -5.68 5.55
N GLY A 180 13.83 -6.45 6.15
CA GLY A 180 14.56 -6.05 7.34
C GLY A 180 13.95 -6.43 8.68
N TYR A 181 12.85 -7.23 8.73
CA TYR A 181 12.30 -7.69 10.01
C TYR A 181 12.00 -9.19 10.05
N ALA A 182 11.79 -9.71 11.27
CA ALA A 182 11.58 -11.13 11.52
C ALA A 182 10.35 -11.66 10.78
N GLY A 183 10.53 -12.76 10.05
CA GLY A 183 9.47 -13.43 9.27
C GLY A 183 9.45 -13.08 7.78
N THR A 184 10.19 -12.05 7.34
CA THR A 184 10.36 -11.78 5.91
C THR A 184 11.34 -12.76 5.28
N ARG A 185 11.05 -13.18 4.04
CA ARG A 185 11.89 -14.02 3.22
C ARG A 185 12.40 -13.22 2.03
N GLU A 186 13.50 -13.62 1.47
CA GLU A 186 13.90 -13.14 0.14
C GLU A 186 13.03 -13.85 -0.92
N LEU A 187 12.51 -13.07 -1.84
CA LEU A 187 11.88 -13.62 -3.04
C LEU A 187 12.96 -14.30 -3.88
N ASN A 188 12.63 -15.44 -4.48
CA ASN A 188 13.56 -16.06 -5.40
C ASN A 188 13.81 -15.16 -6.63
N GLU A 189 15.02 -15.26 -7.17
CA GLU A 189 15.46 -14.43 -8.31
C GLU A 189 14.55 -14.60 -9.54
N ALA A 190 14.06 -15.81 -9.78
CA ALA A 190 13.18 -16.10 -10.90
C ALA A 190 11.83 -15.35 -10.81
N LEU A 191 11.30 -15.14 -9.61
CA LEU A 191 10.08 -14.36 -9.42
C LEU A 191 10.39 -12.86 -9.48
N THR A 192 11.45 -12.43 -8.81
CA THR A 192 11.85 -10.98 -8.77
C THR A 192 12.12 -10.45 -10.17
N SER A 193 12.72 -11.24 -11.06
CA SER A 193 13.02 -10.85 -12.45
C SER A 193 11.77 -10.59 -13.31
N ARG A 194 10.57 -10.90 -12.82
CA ARG A 194 9.28 -10.67 -13.50
C ARG A 194 8.60 -9.36 -13.10
N PHE A 195 9.29 -8.58 -12.29
CA PHE A 195 8.80 -7.29 -11.81
C PHE A 195 9.80 -6.17 -12.11
N VAL A 196 9.29 -5.01 -12.41
CA VAL A 196 10.03 -3.76 -12.24
C VAL A 196 10.02 -3.41 -10.76
N VAL A 197 11.20 -3.40 -10.13
CA VAL A 197 11.33 -3.16 -8.69
C VAL A 197 11.48 -1.68 -8.40
N ILE A 198 10.56 -1.13 -7.62
CA ILE A 198 10.60 0.26 -7.16
C ILE A 198 10.95 0.26 -5.67
N GLN A 199 12.10 0.86 -5.34
CA GLN A 199 12.50 1.08 -3.95
C GLN A 199 11.70 2.25 -3.38
N MET A 200 10.81 1.96 -2.43
CA MET A 200 9.95 2.97 -1.82
C MET A 200 10.74 3.78 -0.79
N PRO A 201 10.91 5.08 -1.00
CA PRO A 201 11.60 5.93 -0.03
C PRO A 201 10.78 6.03 1.27
N SER A 202 11.48 6.29 2.36
CA SER A 202 10.81 6.70 3.60
C SER A 202 10.16 8.05 3.38
N ILE A 203 8.95 8.24 3.93
CA ILE A 203 8.28 9.54 3.89
C ILE A 203 9.15 10.60 4.60
N ASP A 204 9.31 11.74 3.98
CA ASP A 204 10.05 12.90 4.51
C ASP A 204 9.12 13.86 5.27
N GLN A 205 9.70 14.96 5.77
CA GLN A 205 8.95 15.96 6.53
C GLN A 205 7.86 16.63 5.69
N ASP A 206 8.16 16.98 4.45
CA ASP A 206 7.21 17.66 3.57
C ASP A 206 6.04 16.77 3.21
N GLY A 207 6.30 15.51 2.88
CA GLY A 207 5.26 14.49 2.63
C GLY A 207 4.36 14.26 3.86
N LEU A 208 4.96 14.20 5.06
CA LEU A 208 4.19 14.09 6.31
C LEU A 208 3.32 15.33 6.58
N VAL A 209 3.85 16.53 6.39
CA VAL A 209 3.09 17.78 6.58
C VAL A 209 1.96 17.88 5.57
N ARG A 210 2.17 17.47 4.32
CA ARG A 210 1.13 17.41 3.28
C ARG A 210 0.04 16.42 3.65
N LEU A 211 0.40 15.19 4.03
CA LEU A 211 -0.53 14.17 4.50
C LEU A 211 -1.37 14.67 5.69
N LEU A 212 -0.72 15.30 6.68
CA LEU A 212 -1.41 15.86 7.83
C LEU A 212 -2.30 17.04 7.44
N SER A 213 -1.96 17.80 6.40
CA SER A 213 -2.77 18.90 5.91
C SER A 213 -4.04 18.44 5.21
N ASP A 214 -3.96 17.34 4.47
CA ASP A 214 -5.11 16.75 3.79
C ASP A 214 -6.05 16.03 4.78
N GLU A 215 -5.49 15.25 5.73
CA GLU A 215 -6.29 14.52 6.73
C GLU A 215 -6.89 15.42 7.82
N PHE A 216 -6.18 16.49 8.17
CA PHE A 216 -6.56 17.40 9.25
C PHE A 216 -6.42 18.87 8.80
N PRO A 217 -7.30 19.35 7.92
CA PRO A 217 -7.22 20.72 7.41
C PRO A 217 -7.23 21.78 8.51
N THR A 218 -7.99 21.54 9.60
CA THR A 218 -8.13 22.45 10.75
C THR A 218 -7.03 22.29 11.79
N LEU A 219 -6.09 21.35 11.63
CA LEU A 219 -4.91 21.24 12.49
C LEU A 219 -3.97 22.41 12.21
N GLU A 220 -3.58 23.15 13.23
CA GLU A 220 -2.68 24.31 13.07
C GLU A 220 -1.32 23.89 12.46
N LYS A 221 -0.79 24.73 11.56
CA LYS A 221 0.47 24.47 10.83
C LYS A 221 1.62 24.08 11.75
N LYS A 222 1.79 24.81 12.86
CA LYS A 222 2.82 24.52 13.86
C LYS A 222 2.77 23.07 14.37
N TYR A 223 1.57 22.56 14.60
CA TYR A 223 1.42 21.20 15.12
C TYR A 223 1.55 20.16 14.03
N LYS A 224 1.18 20.44 12.78
CA LYS A 224 1.50 19.57 11.64
C LYS A 224 3.01 19.32 11.56
N GLU A 225 3.81 20.36 11.65
CA GLU A 225 5.28 20.30 11.67
C GLU A 225 5.81 19.52 12.89
N GLN A 226 5.24 19.74 14.08
CA GLN A 226 5.65 19.02 15.30
C GLN A 226 5.32 17.52 15.25
N PHE A 227 4.14 17.13 14.76
CA PHE A 227 3.77 15.73 14.61
C PHE A 227 4.55 15.04 13.49
N ALA A 228 4.84 15.74 12.39
CA ALA A 228 5.74 15.24 11.35
C ALA A 228 7.14 14.98 11.92
N GLN A 229 7.69 15.94 12.68
CA GLN A 229 9.00 15.77 13.30
C GLN A 229 9.02 14.67 14.36
N LEU A 230 7.95 14.52 15.15
CA LEU A 230 7.79 13.39 16.07
C LEU A 230 7.93 12.04 15.34
N PHE A 231 7.25 11.89 14.21
CA PHE A 231 7.31 10.66 13.41
C PHE A 231 8.74 10.39 12.89
N LEU A 232 9.42 11.43 12.40
CA LEU A 232 10.80 11.31 11.92
C LEU A 232 11.79 10.99 13.05
N ASP A 233 11.58 11.53 14.25
CA ASP A 233 12.41 11.20 15.41
C ASP A 233 12.24 9.72 15.82
N LEU A 234 10.98 9.21 15.82
CA LEU A 234 10.72 7.78 16.02
C LEU A 234 11.38 6.93 14.95
N GLN A 235 11.29 7.34 13.67
CA GLN A 235 11.93 6.65 12.56
C GLN A 235 13.45 6.58 12.73
N LYS A 236 14.08 7.68 13.17
CA LYS A 236 15.50 7.72 13.46
C LYS A 236 15.89 6.77 14.59
N LYS A 237 15.08 6.71 15.66
CA LYS A 237 15.30 5.78 16.78
C LYS A 237 15.18 4.32 16.33
N CYS A 238 14.20 3.99 15.48
CA CYS A 238 14.09 2.65 14.87
C CYS A 238 15.32 2.30 14.01
N LYS A 239 15.76 3.23 13.15
CA LYS A 239 16.96 3.01 12.31
C LYS A 239 18.24 2.77 13.12
N ASN A 240 18.34 3.39 14.29
CA ASN A 240 19.44 3.19 15.24
C ASN A 240 19.28 1.94 16.11
N ALA A 241 18.23 1.15 15.91
CA ALA A 241 17.88 -0.01 16.75
C ALA A 241 17.69 0.32 18.25
N GLU A 242 17.35 1.57 18.58
CA GLU A 242 17.06 1.99 19.96
C GLU A 242 15.62 1.62 20.38
N ILE A 243 14.70 1.57 19.43
CA ILE A 243 13.31 1.09 19.59
C ILE A 243 12.95 0.18 18.42
N SER A 244 11.96 -0.70 18.62
CA SER A 244 11.47 -1.58 17.56
C SER A 244 10.62 -0.84 16.52
N GLU A 245 10.49 -1.41 15.33
CA GLU A 245 9.62 -0.86 14.28
C GLU A 245 8.12 -0.89 14.64
N LYS A 246 7.72 -1.47 15.76
CA LYS A 246 6.33 -1.46 16.23
C LYS A 246 5.85 -0.05 16.57
N ALA A 247 6.75 0.81 17.05
CA ALA A 247 6.48 2.22 17.33
C ALA A 247 6.39 3.08 16.05
N LEU A 248 6.97 2.60 14.93
CA LEU A 248 6.93 3.30 13.66
C LEU A 248 5.63 2.96 12.92
N ASP A 249 4.55 3.59 13.36
CA ASP A 249 3.22 3.38 12.79
C ASP A 249 2.53 4.70 12.46
N LEU A 250 2.57 5.04 11.18
CA LEU A 250 1.93 6.26 10.68
C LEU A 250 0.40 6.22 10.87
N ARG A 251 -0.24 5.05 10.72
CA ARG A 251 -1.68 4.89 10.97
C ARG A 251 -1.99 5.20 12.44
N GLY A 252 -1.15 4.73 13.36
CA GLY A 252 -1.28 5.02 14.78
C GLY A 252 -1.15 6.50 15.13
N LEU A 253 -0.26 7.23 14.43
CA LEU A 253 -0.16 8.69 14.57
C LEU A 253 -1.45 9.39 14.10
N LEU A 254 -1.96 9.02 12.93
CA LEU A 254 -3.22 9.57 12.39
C LEU A 254 -4.41 9.24 13.30
N ASP A 255 -4.46 8.02 13.84
CA ASP A 255 -5.51 7.63 14.79
C ASP A 255 -5.42 8.41 16.09
N ALA A 256 -4.22 8.65 16.61
CA ALA A 256 -4.03 9.50 17.78
C ALA A 256 -4.57 10.92 17.54
N LEU A 257 -4.29 11.52 16.38
CA LEU A 257 -4.83 12.83 16.01
C LEU A 257 -6.36 12.84 15.90
N ARG A 258 -6.97 11.77 15.36
CA ARG A 258 -8.43 11.61 15.34
C ARG A 258 -9.03 11.51 16.74
N LEU A 259 -8.37 10.79 17.65
CA LEU A 259 -8.78 10.71 19.05
C LEU A 259 -8.69 12.06 19.76
N ILE A 260 -7.61 12.81 19.52
CA ILE A 260 -7.47 14.16 20.08
C ILE A 260 -8.58 15.08 19.56
N ARG A 261 -8.89 15.02 18.28
CA ARG A 261 -9.98 15.80 17.68
C ARG A 261 -11.35 15.47 18.32
N ARG A 262 -11.51 14.26 18.87
CA ARG A 262 -12.69 13.81 19.62
C ARG A 262 -12.62 14.14 21.12
N GLY A 263 -11.56 14.83 21.59
CA GLY A 263 -11.43 15.30 22.98
C GLY A 263 -10.58 14.41 23.89
N VAL A 264 -9.91 13.37 23.37
CA VAL A 264 -8.92 12.61 24.15
C VAL A 264 -7.67 13.48 24.30
N GLY A 265 -7.12 13.59 25.51
CA GLY A 265 -5.87 14.33 25.74
C GLY A 265 -4.70 13.78 24.91
N ALA A 266 -3.82 14.65 24.42
CA ALA A 266 -2.77 14.28 23.47
C ALA A 266 -1.85 13.17 23.97
N SER A 267 -1.39 13.22 25.22
CA SER A 267 -0.53 12.18 25.79
C SER A 267 -1.20 10.80 25.75
N ARG A 268 -2.46 10.71 26.19
CA ARG A 268 -3.21 9.44 26.19
C ARG A 268 -3.47 8.94 24.77
N ALA A 269 -3.80 9.82 23.84
CA ALA A 269 -4.07 9.45 22.46
C ALA A 269 -2.79 8.91 21.78
N LEU A 270 -1.64 9.55 22.01
CA LEU A 270 -0.35 9.08 21.51
C LEU A 270 0.11 7.77 22.16
N ASP A 271 -0.17 7.59 23.45
CA ASP A 271 0.06 6.29 24.08
C ASP A 271 -0.76 5.19 23.39
N MET A 272 -2.05 5.43 23.12
CA MET A 272 -2.92 4.46 22.46
C MET A 272 -2.51 4.19 21.00
N GLY A 273 -2.11 5.24 20.27
CA GLY A 273 -1.77 5.14 18.85
C GLY A 273 -0.35 4.62 18.58
N ILE A 274 0.60 4.88 19.48
CA ILE A 274 2.02 4.62 19.26
C ILE A 274 2.62 3.78 20.39
N THR A 275 2.68 4.30 21.62
CA THR A 275 3.47 3.72 22.71
C THR A 275 3.03 2.31 23.07
N ASN A 276 1.72 2.08 23.18
CA ASN A 276 1.15 0.78 23.59
C ASN A 276 1.32 -0.33 22.54
N LYS A 277 1.87 -0.04 21.37
CA LYS A 277 2.24 -1.04 20.35
C LYS A 277 3.57 -1.72 20.64
N ALA A 278 4.42 -1.11 21.46
CA ALA A 278 5.56 -1.75 22.10
C ALA A 278 5.07 -2.42 23.41
N PHE A 279 5.52 -3.64 23.67
CA PHE A 279 5.13 -4.39 24.86
C PHE A 279 6.23 -4.43 25.94
N ASP A 280 7.41 -3.93 25.61
CA ASP A 280 8.52 -3.77 26.54
C ASP A 280 8.42 -2.42 27.27
N ALA A 281 8.50 -2.44 28.59
CA ALA A 281 8.32 -1.26 29.43
C ALA A 281 9.45 -0.22 29.25
N TYR A 282 10.67 -0.68 29.00
CA TYR A 282 11.80 0.21 28.75
C TYR A 282 11.64 0.91 27.39
N GLU A 283 11.28 0.15 26.35
CA GLU A 283 10.98 0.70 25.04
C GLU A 283 9.83 1.71 25.09
N GLN A 284 8.74 1.42 25.84
CA GLN A 284 7.65 2.37 26.05
C GLN A 284 8.12 3.66 26.70
N SER A 285 9.05 3.59 27.66
CA SER A 285 9.62 4.78 28.29
C SER A 285 10.38 5.63 27.26
N LEU A 286 11.24 5.01 26.45
CA LEU A 286 11.97 5.71 25.40
C LEU A 286 11.03 6.39 24.39
N ILE A 287 9.95 5.71 23.99
CA ILE A 287 8.95 6.29 23.07
C ILE A 287 8.26 7.50 23.72
N ARG A 288 7.89 7.41 25.00
CA ARG A 288 7.28 8.54 25.73
C ARG A 288 8.23 9.73 25.85
N ASP A 289 9.52 9.50 26.04
CA ASP A 289 10.52 10.56 26.08
C ASP A 289 10.62 11.29 24.73
N VAL A 290 10.58 10.56 23.60
CA VAL A 290 10.53 11.15 22.26
C VAL A 290 9.24 11.97 22.07
N ILE A 291 8.10 11.43 22.49
CA ILE A 291 6.81 12.14 22.42
C ILE A 291 6.85 13.44 23.25
N ALA A 292 7.30 13.34 24.51
CA ALA A 292 7.34 14.47 25.42
C ALA A 292 8.27 15.60 24.96
N ALA A 293 9.36 15.24 24.23
CA ALA A 293 10.28 16.22 23.65
C ALA A 293 9.63 17.11 22.55
N ARG A 294 8.54 16.62 21.92
CA ARG A 294 7.89 17.31 20.79
C ARG A 294 6.48 17.80 21.15
N ILE A 295 5.74 17.03 21.91
CA ILE A 295 4.32 17.25 22.17
C ILE A 295 4.09 17.48 23.67
N PRO A 296 3.68 18.69 24.08
CA PRO A 296 3.39 18.99 25.48
C PRO A 296 2.27 18.10 26.04
N ALA A 297 2.49 17.54 27.23
CA ALA A 297 1.54 16.60 27.85
C ALA A 297 0.12 17.16 28.06
N LYS A 298 -0.02 18.50 28.27
CA LYS A 298 -1.30 19.19 28.48
C LYS A 298 -1.94 19.72 27.20
N LEU A 299 -1.48 19.24 26.04
CA LEU A 299 -2.04 19.66 24.76
C LEU A 299 -3.41 19.00 24.57
N ASP A 300 -4.40 19.81 24.16
CA ASP A 300 -5.78 19.39 23.94
C ASP A 300 -6.31 19.83 22.56
N ARG A 301 -7.54 19.44 22.24
CA ARG A 301 -8.20 19.78 20.99
C ARG A 301 -8.20 21.28 20.72
N SER A 302 -8.54 22.11 21.72
CA SER A 302 -8.75 23.55 21.54
C SER A 302 -7.48 24.29 21.11
N ARG A 303 -6.31 23.72 21.41
CA ARG A 303 -5.00 24.29 21.02
C ARG A 303 -4.47 23.72 19.71
N LEU A 304 -4.96 22.54 19.33
CA LEU A 304 -4.49 21.83 18.13
C LEU A 304 -5.29 22.19 16.90
N PHE A 305 -6.60 22.33 17.05
CA PHE A 305 -7.53 22.49 15.93
C PHE A 305 -8.24 23.84 16.02
N THR A 306 -8.49 24.43 14.85
CA THR A 306 -9.16 25.75 14.70
C THR A 306 -10.67 25.64 14.52
N ASP A 307 -11.25 24.43 14.71
CA ASP A 307 -12.70 24.14 14.59
C ASP A 307 -13.38 23.91 15.93
#